data_ccfef58ca3a06caeda7802be41257ca7
#
_entry.id   ccfef58ca3a06caeda7802be41257ca7
#
_cell.length_a   1.000
_cell.length_b   1.000
_cell.length_c   1.000
_cell.angle_alpha   90.00
_cell.angle_beta   90.00
_cell.angle_gamma   90.00
#
_symmetry.space_group_name_H-M   'P 1'
#
loop_
_entity.id
_entity.type
_entity.pdbx_description
1 polymer ?
#
loop_
_entity_poly.entity_id
_entity_poly.type
_entity_poly.pdbx_seq_one_letter_code
_entity_poly.pdbx_strand_id
1 'polypeptide(L)'
;VLDELKETQKQNADEFVKKQEHADEAQKSSLIIDNNFTPVEYDPQYILQVNHLKKYFPIKGGMVSKTVGYVKAVDGVTFNLKRGTTMGLVGESGCGKTTTGRTILRLYDSKSGGQVLFNGQEVYDLSHKELRALRTKMQIIFQDPFSSLSPRMPVGEIIGEAVREHNLVPKAEFDDYICLLYTSDAADDT
;
A
#
# COMPACT_ATOMS: atom_id res chain seq x y z
N VAL A 1 -22.85 2.70 -58.79
CA VAL A 1 -21.40 2.63 -58.50
C VAL A 1 -20.93 3.83 -57.68
N LEU A 2 -21.18 5.09 -58.09
CA LEU A 2 -20.74 6.28 -57.37
C LEU A 2 -21.49 6.50 -56.05
N ASP A 3 -22.77 6.17 -56.00
CA ASP A 3 -23.61 6.28 -54.80
C ASP A 3 -23.33 5.14 -53.81
N GLU A 4 -23.07 3.95 -54.28
CA GLU A 4 -22.63 2.82 -53.46
C GLU A 4 -21.28 3.09 -52.78
N LEU A 5 -20.32 3.72 -53.48
CA LEU A 5 -19.03 4.12 -52.92
C LEU A 5 -19.20 5.19 -51.82
N LYS A 6 -20.12 6.14 -51.97
CA LYS A 6 -20.41 7.15 -50.96
C LYS A 6 -21.09 6.56 -49.73
N GLU A 7 -22.02 5.61 -49.89
CA GLU A 7 -22.64 4.90 -48.78
C GLU A 7 -21.64 4.05 -48.01
N THR A 8 -20.74 3.33 -48.71
CA THR A 8 -19.68 2.53 -48.05
C THR A 8 -18.70 3.42 -47.29
N GLN A 9 -18.31 4.59 -47.83
CA GLN A 9 -17.46 5.56 -47.15
C GLN A 9 -18.14 6.13 -45.91
N LYS A 10 -19.44 6.42 -45.98
CA LYS A 10 -20.21 6.91 -44.83
C LYS A 10 -20.34 5.85 -43.72
N GLN A 11 -20.64 4.60 -44.09
CA GLN A 11 -20.71 3.48 -43.17
C GLN A 11 -19.36 3.24 -42.45
N ASN A 12 -18.25 3.26 -43.19
CA ASN A 12 -16.91 3.13 -42.61
C ASN A 12 -16.56 4.29 -41.66
N ALA A 13 -16.96 5.52 -41.99
CA ALA A 13 -16.76 6.66 -41.10
C ALA A 13 -17.59 6.56 -39.82
N ASP A 14 -18.85 6.16 -39.92
CA ASP A 14 -19.73 5.96 -38.75
C ASP A 14 -19.25 4.81 -37.87
N GLU A 15 -18.72 3.73 -38.44
CA GLU A 15 -18.14 2.63 -37.71
C GLU A 15 -16.83 3.04 -36.98
N PHE A 16 -16.02 3.88 -37.63
CA PHE A 16 -14.80 4.42 -37.00
C PHE A 16 -15.12 5.35 -35.84
N VAL A 17 -16.11 6.22 -35.98
CA VAL A 17 -16.59 7.11 -34.91
C VAL A 17 -17.12 6.29 -33.73
N LYS A 18 -17.95 5.27 -33.95
CA LYS A 18 -18.45 4.37 -32.91
C LYS A 18 -17.32 3.62 -32.18
N LYS A 19 -16.30 3.15 -32.92
CA LYS A 19 -15.13 2.52 -32.31
C LYS A 19 -14.33 3.50 -31.42
N GLN A 20 -14.19 4.76 -31.85
CA GLN A 20 -13.56 5.80 -31.04
C GLN A 20 -14.39 6.13 -29.80
N GLU A 21 -15.70 6.29 -29.90
CA GLU A 21 -16.59 6.56 -28.78
C GLU A 21 -16.55 5.42 -27.75
N HIS A 22 -16.57 4.15 -28.18
CA HIS A 22 -16.42 2.99 -27.30
C HIS A 22 -15.03 2.92 -26.66
N ALA A 23 -13.97 3.30 -27.36
CA ALA A 23 -12.62 3.38 -26.81
C ALA A 23 -12.51 4.49 -25.76
N ASP A 24 -13.11 5.65 -26.01
CA ASP A 24 -13.15 6.78 -25.08
C ASP A 24 -13.99 6.48 -23.84
N GLU A 25 -15.13 5.77 -23.98
CA GLU A 25 -15.93 5.32 -22.85
C GLU A 25 -15.21 4.25 -22.02
N ALA A 26 -14.55 3.28 -22.65
CA ALA A 26 -13.73 2.29 -21.98
C ALA A 26 -12.55 2.93 -21.25
N GLN A 27 -11.93 3.95 -21.83
CA GLN A 27 -10.85 4.71 -21.20
C GLN A 27 -11.35 5.57 -20.05
N LYS A 28 -12.54 6.18 -20.14
CA LYS A 28 -13.19 6.89 -19.04
C LYS A 28 -13.57 5.94 -17.90
N SER A 29 -14.12 4.76 -18.20
CA SER A 29 -14.47 3.77 -17.17
C SER A 29 -13.24 3.22 -16.46
N SER A 30 -12.09 3.10 -17.15
CA SER A 30 -10.81 2.68 -16.55
C SER A 30 -10.21 3.72 -15.59
N LEU A 31 -10.64 4.99 -15.68
CA LEU A 31 -10.24 6.09 -14.81
C LEU A 31 -11.10 6.20 -13.55
N ILE A 32 -12.24 5.51 -13.51
CA ILE A 32 -13.15 5.51 -12.35
C ILE A 32 -12.66 4.46 -11.37
N ILE A 33 -12.28 4.89 -10.17
CA ILE A 33 -12.00 4.00 -9.05
C ILE A 33 -13.32 3.73 -8.33
N ASP A 34 -13.85 2.53 -8.50
CA ASP A 34 -15.04 2.10 -7.76
C ASP A 34 -14.68 1.86 -6.30
N ASN A 35 -15.21 2.69 -5.41
CA ASN A 35 -15.03 2.63 -3.96
C ASN A 35 -16.25 2.04 -3.23
N ASN A 36 -17.17 1.38 -3.97
CA ASN A 36 -18.32 0.74 -3.37
C ASN A 36 -17.86 -0.44 -2.50
N PHE A 37 -17.91 -0.27 -1.20
CA PHE A 37 -17.74 -1.32 -0.20
C PHE A 37 -18.56 -0.96 1.03
N THR A 38 -19.01 -1.98 1.76
CA THR A 38 -19.68 -1.78 3.04
C THR A 38 -18.59 -1.80 4.13
N PRO A 39 -18.41 -0.70 4.89
CA PRO A 39 -17.48 -0.70 6.02
C PRO A 39 -17.84 -1.81 7.00
N VAL A 40 -16.84 -2.47 7.56
CA VAL A 40 -17.02 -3.45 8.62
C VAL A 40 -16.83 -2.79 9.97
N GLU A 41 -17.59 -3.26 10.95
CA GLU A 41 -17.40 -2.89 12.35
C GLU A 41 -16.18 -3.60 12.92
N TYR A 42 -15.57 -2.97 13.93
CA TYR A 42 -14.43 -3.56 14.61
C TYR A 42 -14.84 -4.77 15.44
N ASP A 43 -14.14 -5.90 15.23
CA ASP A 43 -14.24 -7.10 16.04
C ASP A 43 -12.97 -7.27 16.87
N PRO A 44 -13.05 -7.24 18.25
CA PRO A 44 -11.88 -7.31 19.14
C PRO A 44 -11.03 -8.60 19.00
N GLN A 45 -11.59 -9.68 18.43
CA GLN A 45 -10.83 -10.91 18.18
C GLN A 45 -9.72 -10.73 17.14
N TYR A 46 -9.86 -9.72 16.25
CA TYR A 46 -8.90 -9.44 15.20
C TYR A 46 -8.02 -8.24 15.55
N ILE A 47 -6.72 -8.39 15.38
CA ILE A 47 -5.77 -7.29 15.51
C ILE A 47 -5.78 -6.41 14.26
N LEU A 48 -5.98 -7.03 13.10
CA LEU A 48 -6.04 -6.37 11.79
C LEU A 48 -7.26 -6.87 11.02
N GLN A 49 -8.06 -5.94 10.52
CA GLN A 49 -9.15 -6.21 9.59
C GLN A 49 -8.92 -5.38 8.33
N VAL A 50 -8.82 -6.06 7.21
CA VAL A 50 -8.66 -5.47 5.87
C VAL A 50 -9.90 -5.78 5.07
N ASN A 51 -10.60 -4.76 4.60
CA ASN A 51 -11.85 -4.91 3.88
C ASN A 51 -11.81 -4.17 2.54
N HIS A 52 -11.97 -4.91 1.43
CA HIS A 52 -11.99 -4.38 0.06
C HIS A 52 -10.82 -3.45 -0.28
N LEU A 53 -9.63 -3.73 0.27
CA LEU A 53 -8.47 -2.88 0.08
C LEU A 53 -8.11 -2.77 -1.39
N LYS A 54 -7.97 -1.53 -1.87
CA LYS A 54 -7.56 -1.19 -3.23
C LYS A 54 -6.35 -0.26 -3.20
N LYS A 55 -5.36 -0.57 -4.04
CA LYS A 55 -4.22 0.33 -4.33
C LYS A 55 -3.93 0.33 -5.81
N TYR A 56 -4.20 1.47 -6.43
CA TYR A 56 -3.97 1.72 -7.84
C TYR A 56 -2.90 2.79 -7.99
N PHE A 57 -2.01 2.61 -8.94
CA PHE A 57 -0.98 3.59 -9.27
C PHE A 57 -1.33 4.25 -10.60
N PRO A 58 -1.39 5.60 -10.66
CA PRO A 58 -1.72 6.29 -11.88
C PRO A 58 -0.61 6.16 -12.93
N ILE A 59 -0.99 5.83 -14.14
CA ILE A 59 -0.13 5.90 -15.32
C ILE A 59 -0.26 7.31 -15.88
N LYS A 60 0.85 8.05 -15.89
CA LYS A 60 0.91 9.39 -16.45
C LYS A 60 1.38 9.32 -17.90
N GLY A 61 0.68 10.02 -18.78
CA GLY A 61 1.00 10.08 -20.21
C GLY A 61 0.90 11.51 -20.77
N GLY A 62 1.51 11.72 -21.96
CA GLY A 62 1.48 12.99 -22.67
C GLY A 62 2.36 14.09 -22.06
N MET A 63 2.47 15.23 -22.79
CA MET A 63 3.34 16.37 -22.47
C MET A 63 2.87 17.12 -21.19
N VAL A 64 1.62 16.93 -20.74
CA VAL A 64 0.99 17.60 -19.58
C VAL A 64 0.86 16.64 -18.37
N SER A 65 1.51 15.47 -18.38
CA SER A 65 1.46 14.48 -17.28
C SER A 65 0.03 14.10 -16.84
N LYS A 66 -0.91 14.03 -17.77
CA LYS A 66 -2.30 13.63 -17.48
C LYS A 66 -2.37 12.15 -17.15
N THR A 67 -3.21 11.77 -16.18
CA THR A 67 -3.48 10.35 -15.89
C THR A 67 -4.24 9.73 -17.05
N VAL A 68 -3.65 8.71 -17.65
CA VAL A 68 -4.20 7.97 -18.81
C VAL A 68 -4.72 6.59 -18.46
N GLY A 69 -4.46 6.14 -17.23
CA GLY A 69 -4.91 4.84 -16.70
C GLY A 69 -4.37 4.56 -15.32
N TYR A 70 -4.64 3.36 -14.80
CA TYR A 70 -4.17 2.89 -13.50
C TYR A 70 -3.60 1.48 -13.59
N VAL A 71 -2.50 1.24 -12.89
CA VAL A 71 -2.05 -0.11 -12.54
C VAL A 71 -2.76 -0.52 -11.27
N LYS A 72 -3.65 -1.50 -11.35
CA LYS A 72 -4.40 -2.06 -10.23
C LYS A 72 -3.52 -3.08 -9.48
N ALA A 73 -2.64 -2.60 -8.61
CA ALA A 73 -1.69 -3.45 -7.90
C ALA A 73 -2.33 -4.24 -6.76
N VAL A 74 -3.38 -3.71 -6.15
CA VAL A 74 -4.24 -4.39 -5.16
C VAL A 74 -5.67 -4.04 -5.52
N ASP A 75 -6.54 -5.03 -5.70
CA ASP A 75 -7.92 -4.82 -6.14
C ASP A 75 -8.90 -5.67 -5.33
N GLY A 76 -9.50 -5.07 -4.30
CA GLY A 76 -10.58 -5.67 -3.50
C GLY A 76 -10.13 -6.75 -2.50
N VAL A 77 -8.92 -6.67 -1.95
CA VAL A 77 -8.41 -7.66 -1.00
C VAL A 77 -9.10 -7.53 0.36
N THR A 78 -9.62 -8.66 0.88
CA THR A 78 -10.32 -8.74 2.17
C THR A 78 -9.77 -9.92 2.99
N PHE A 79 -9.37 -9.66 4.23
CA PHE A 79 -8.99 -10.68 5.20
C PHE A 79 -8.92 -10.10 6.62
N ASN A 80 -8.93 -10.99 7.62
CA ASN A 80 -8.81 -10.63 9.03
C ASN A 80 -7.68 -11.44 9.67
N LEU A 81 -6.85 -10.80 10.51
CA LEU A 81 -5.79 -11.44 11.28
C LEU A 81 -6.18 -11.49 12.75
N LYS A 82 -6.30 -12.70 13.30
CA LYS A 82 -6.58 -12.89 14.73
C LYS A 82 -5.39 -12.49 15.58
N ARG A 83 -5.65 -12.03 16.81
CA ARG A 83 -4.60 -11.75 17.79
C ARG A 83 -3.80 -13.02 18.10
N GLY A 84 -2.47 -12.90 18.20
CA GLY A 84 -1.58 -14.00 18.52
C GLY A 84 -1.47 -15.09 17.45
N THR A 85 -1.92 -14.83 16.22
CA THR A 85 -1.80 -15.79 15.11
C THR A 85 -0.90 -15.25 14.00
N THR A 86 -0.39 -16.16 13.18
CA THR A 86 0.37 -15.84 11.97
C THR A 86 -0.47 -16.14 10.74
N MET A 87 -0.42 -15.26 9.74
CA MET A 87 -1.07 -15.45 8.44
C MET A 87 -0.04 -15.40 7.32
N GLY A 88 -0.06 -16.38 6.42
CA GLY A 88 0.75 -16.39 5.20
C GLY A 88 0.01 -15.76 4.03
N LEU A 89 0.61 -14.77 3.37
CA LEU A 89 0.15 -14.22 2.10
C LEU A 89 0.99 -14.79 0.97
N VAL A 90 0.42 -15.71 0.19
CA VAL A 90 1.11 -16.44 -0.89
C VAL A 90 0.60 -16.03 -2.26
N GLY A 91 1.39 -16.23 -3.29
CA GLY A 91 1.05 -15.92 -4.67
C GLY A 91 2.30 -15.72 -5.53
N GLU A 92 2.12 -15.61 -6.83
CA GLU A 92 3.20 -15.43 -7.80
C GLU A 92 3.96 -14.10 -7.63
N SER A 93 5.16 -14.02 -8.22
CA SER A 93 5.91 -12.76 -8.24
C SER A 93 5.10 -11.66 -8.96
N GLY A 94 5.05 -10.45 -8.39
CA GLY A 94 4.31 -9.35 -8.98
C GLY A 94 2.80 -9.32 -8.70
N CYS A 95 2.20 -10.33 -8.04
CA CYS A 95 0.75 -10.35 -7.77
C CYS A 95 0.25 -9.37 -6.70
N GLY A 96 1.11 -8.46 -6.20
CA GLY A 96 0.70 -7.40 -5.28
C GLY A 96 0.92 -7.67 -3.79
N LYS A 97 1.53 -8.78 -3.36
CA LYS A 97 1.79 -9.10 -1.94
C LYS A 97 2.50 -7.98 -1.18
N THR A 98 3.63 -7.55 -1.70
CA THR A 98 4.41 -6.45 -1.11
C THR A 98 3.65 -5.14 -1.11
N THR A 99 2.89 -4.86 -2.18
CA THR A 99 2.04 -3.67 -2.26
C THR A 99 0.94 -3.72 -1.21
N THR A 100 0.30 -4.88 -1.00
CA THR A 100 -0.71 -5.07 0.04
C THR A 100 -0.15 -4.76 1.43
N GLY A 101 0.98 -5.36 1.81
CA GLY A 101 1.63 -5.10 3.09
C GLY A 101 2.01 -3.63 3.29
N ARG A 102 2.62 -3.01 2.29
CA ARG A 102 2.98 -1.58 2.33
C ARG A 102 1.76 -0.67 2.40
N THR A 103 0.65 -1.04 1.77
CA THR A 103 -0.60 -0.28 1.85
C THR A 103 -1.21 -0.41 3.24
N ILE A 104 -1.25 -1.60 3.84
CA ILE A 104 -1.74 -1.80 5.20
C ILE A 104 -0.97 -0.94 6.21
N LEU A 105 0.36 -0.88 6.08
CA LEU A 105 1.23 -0.08 6.94
C LEU A 105 1.21 1.43 6.63
N ARG A 106 0.38 1.85 5.66
CA ARG A 106 0.34 3.24 5.19
C ARG A 106 1.75 3.79 4.86
N LEU A 107 2.56 2.98 4.14
CA LEU A 107 3.81 3.44 3.53
C LEU A 107 3.55 4.17 2.20
N TYR A 108 2.33 4.08 1.68
CA TYR A 108 1.81 4.94 0.63
C TYR A 108 0.85 5.96 1.27
N ASP A 109 0.94 7.22 0.89
CA ASP A 109 0.14 8.32 1.46
C ASP A 109 -1.37 8.12 1.32
N SER A 110 -1.80 7.36 0.31
CA SER A 110 -3.20 7.05 0.07
C SER A 110 -3.42 5.61 -0.35
N LYS A 111 -4.54 5.04 0.06
CA LYS A 111 -5.18 3.87 -0.56
C LYS A 111 -6.11 4.35 -1.68
N SER A 112 -6.47 3.47 -2.61
CA SER A 112 -7.44 3.78 -3.67
C SER A 112 -8.87 3.44 -3.27
N GLY A 113 -9.04 2.63 -2.22
CA GLY A 113 -10.34 2.27 -1.66
C GLY A 113 -10.21 1.22 -0.57
N GLY A 114 -11.36 0.89 0.05
CA GLY A 114 -11.46 -0.10 1.12
C GLY A 114 -11.14 0.47 2.51
N GLN A 115 -11.01 -0.42 3.49
CA GLN A 115 -10.83 -0.11 4.91
C GLN A 115 -9.70 -0.94 5.50
N VAL A 116 -8.91 -0.34 6.39
CA VAL A 116 -7.84 -1.01 7.14
C VAL A 116 -7.97 -0.64 8.61
N LEU A 117 -8.51 -1.55 9.41
CA LEU A 117 -8.62 -1.37 10.86
C LEU A 117 -7.47 -2.10 11.57
N PHE A 118 -6.71 -1.39 12.37
CA PHE A 118 -5.73 -1.94 13.28
C PHE A 118 -6.10 -1.59 14.72
N ASN A 119 -6.33 -2.59 15.56
CA ASN A 119 -6.86 -2.42 16.92
C ASN A 119 -8.10 -1.50 16.97
N GLY A 120 -8.99 -1.59 15.98
CA GLY A 120 -10.20 -0.78 15.89
C GLY A 120 -10.03 0.64 15.33
N GLN A 121 -8.82 1.04 15.00
CA GLN A 121 -8.54 2.35 14.40
C GLN A 121 -8.37 2.23 12.88
N GLU A 122 -9.09 3.05 12.12
CA GLU A 122 -8.87 3.14 10.67
C GLU A 122 -7.51 3.82 10.41
N VAL A 123 -6.58 3.07 9.84
CA VAL A 123 -5.17 3.49 9.65
C VAL A 123 -5.06 4.75 8.80
N TYR A 124 -5.98 4.92 7.84
CA TYR A 124 -5.93 6.04 6.91
C TYR A 124 -6.61 7.31 7.41
N ASP A 125 -7.40 7.22 8.50
CA ASP A 125 -8.02 8.39 9.13
C ASP A 125 -7.13 9.01 10.21
N LEU A 126 -6.04 8.33 10.58
CA LEU A 126 -5.12 8.81 11.59
C LEU A 126 -4.36 10.05 11.13
N SER A 127 -4.20 11.01 12.01
CA SER A 127 -3.27 12.13 11.85
C SER A 127 -1.82 11.63 11.79
N HIS A 128 -0.89 12.47 11.32
CA HIS A 128 0.54 12.13 11.30
C HIS A 128 1.09 11.77 12.69
N LYS A 129 0.63 12.44 13.74
CA LYS A 129 1.04 12.16 15.13
C LYS A 129 0.56 10.79 15.61
N GLU A 130 -0.70 10.47 15.34
CA GLU A 130 -1.29 9.16 15.71
C GLU A 130 -0.67 8.03 14.89
N LEU A 131 -0.42 8.24 13.60
CA LEU A 131 0.26 7.27 12.75
C LEU A 131 1.68 6.98 13.23
N ARG A 132 2.41 8.02 13.68
CA ARG A 132 3.74 7.86 14.26
C ARG A 132 3.70 7.00 15.53
N ALA A 133 2.72 7.24 16.41
CA ALA A 133 2.50 6.41 17.59
C ALA A 133 2.09 4.97 17.23
N LEU A 134 1.31 4.78 16.15
CA LEU A 134 0.92 3.47 15.67
C LEU A 134 2.12 2.64 15.15
N ARG A 135 3.13 3.28 14.56
CA ARG A 135 4.32 2.61 14.01
C ARG A 135 5.17 1.89 15.05
N THR A 136 5.03 2.21 16.34
CA THR A 136 5.63 1.40 17.42
C THR A 136 4.98 0.03 17.58
N LYS A 137 3.74 -0.14 17.05
CA LYS A 137 2.93 -1.37 17.16
C LYS A 137 2.79 -2.12 15.83
N MET A 138 3.14 -1.47 14.71
CA MET A 138 3.11 -2.05 13.36
C MET A 138 4.45 -1.83 12.70
N GLN A 139 5.20 -2.90 12.46
CA GLN A 139 6.53 -2.85 11.86
C GLN A 139 6.61 -3.71 10.60
N ILE A 140 7.62 -3.49 9.79
CA ILE A 140 7.92 -4.26 8.60
C ILE A 140 9.39 -4.68 8.61
N ILE A 141 9.63 -5.95 8.28
CA ILE A 141 10.96 -6.45 7.95
C ILE A 141 11.02 -6.54 6.43
N PHE A 142 11.97 -5.82 5.82
CA PHE A 142 12.14 -5.83 4.37
C PHE A 142 12.84 -7.11 3.92
N GLN A 143 12.56 -7.54 2.69
CA GLN A 143 13.12 -8.75 2.08
C GLN A 143 14.66 -8.68 1.97
N ASP A 144 15.20 -7.48 1.78
CA ASP A 144 16.64 -7.20 1.81
C ASP A 144 16.92 -6.23 2.97
N PRO A 145 17.26 -6.73 4.15
CA PRO A 145 17.54 -5.89 5.31
C PRO A 145 18.83 -5.09 5.14
N PHE A 146 19.81 -5.58 4.38
CA PHE A 146 21.08 -4.89 4.21
C PHE A 146 20.93 -3.61 3.39
N SER A 147 20.12 -3.62 2.34
CA SER A 147 19.83 -2.42 1.54
C SER A 147 19.03 -1.36 2.32
N SER A 148 18.39 -1.77 3.42
CA SER A 148 17.58 -0.89 4.27
C SER A 148 18.41 -0.17 5.33
N LEU A 149 19.65 -0.60 5.55
CA LEU A 149 20.57 -0.02 6.52
C LEU A 149 21.57 0.91 5.81
N SER A 150 21.85 2.06 6.40
CA SER A 150 22.87 2.97 5.89
C SER A 150 24.27 2.42 6.20
N PRO A 151 25.10 2.08 5.19
CA PRO A 151 26.43 1.55 5.43
C PRO A 151 27.41 2.61 6.02
N ARG A 152 26.97 3.86 6.13
CA ARG A 152 27.76 4.98 6.67
C ARG A 152 27.42 5.27 8.13
N MET A 153 26.39 4.62 8.68
CA MET A 153 25.99 4.82 10.08
C MET A 153 26.60 3.76 10.98
N PRO A 154 27.12 4.12 12.16
CA PRO A 154 27.52 3.16 13.18
C PRO A 154 26.33 2.27 13.58
N VAL A 155 26.60 1.00 13.94
CA VAL A 155 25.55 0.03 14.32
C VAL A 155 24.70 0.54 15.47
N GLY A 156 25.32 1.13 16.50
CA GLY A 156 24.60 1.73 17.63
C GLY A 156 23.65 2.85 17.24
N GLU A 157 23.97 3.64 16.20
CA GLU A 157 23.07 4.66 15.66
C GLU A 157 21.90 4.07 14.88
N ILE A 158 22.14 3.00 14.11
CA ILE A 158 21.10 2.29 13.36
C ILE A 158 20.07 1.71 14.34
N ILE A 159 20.54 1.00 15.38
CA ILE A 159 19.67 0.44 16.42
C ILE A 159 18.99 1.55 17.21
N GLY A 160 19.73 2.60 17.54
CA GLY A 160 19.27 3.71 18.36
C GLY A 160 18.32 4.67 17.69
N GLU A 161 18.22 4.66 16.34
CA GLU A 161 17.38 5.60 15.59
C GLU A 161 15.91 5.47 16.03
N ALA A 162 15.36 4.25 16.07
CA ALA A 162 13.99 4.01 16.50
C ALA A 162 13.77 4.36 17.98
N VAL A 163 14.75 4.08 18.84
CA VAL A 163 14.68 4.40 20.26
C VAL A 163 14.60 5.91 20.47
N ARG A 164 15.40 6.68 19.75
CA ARG A 164 15.40 8.16 19.80
C ARG A 164 14.13 8.74 19.22
N GLU A 165 13.72 8.24 18.05
CA GLU A 165 12.57 8.75 17.32
C GLU A 165 11.25 8.59 18.10
N HIS A 166 11.12 7.50 18.82
CA HIS A 166 9.94 7.20 19.64
C HIS A 166 10.08 7.55 21.11
N ASN A 167 11.23 8.11 21.53
CA ASN A 167 11.55 8.44 22.93
C ASN A 167 11.27 7.28 23.88
N LEU A 168 11.77 6.08 23.54
CA LEU A 168 11.49 4.84 24.30
C LEU A 168 12.18 4.83 25.67
N VAL A 169 13.30 5.53 25.82
CA VAL A 169 14.04 5.68 27.07
C VAL A 169 14.47 7.12 27.28
N PRO A 170 14.73 7.56 28.55
CA PRO A 170 15.34 8.85 28.86
C PRO A 170 16.71 8.98 28.18
N LYS A 171 17.04 10.22 27.78
CA LYS A 171 18.30 10.49 27.06
C LYS A 171 19.56 10.07 27.83
N ALA A 172 19.50 10.08 29.16
CA ALA A 172 20.61 9.68 30.02
C ALA A 172 20.84 8.15 30.03
N GLU A 173 19.83 7.36 29.70
CA GLU A 173 19.86 5.89 29.71
C GLU A 173 20.05 5.30 28.31
N PHE A 174 20.16 6.17 27.29
CA PHE A 174 20.15 5.75 25.89
C PHE A 174 21.31 4.79 25.57
N ASP A 175 22.54 5.14 25.94
CA ASP A 175 23.73 4.35 25.60
C ASP A 175 23.72 2.98 26.32
N ASP A 176 23.29 2.95 27.59
CA ASP A 176 23.14 1.70 28.36
C ASP A 176 22.05 0.81 27.74
N TYR A 177 20.94 1.41 27.31
CA TYR A 177 19.86 0.68 26.64
C TYR A 177 20.27 0.10 25.28
N ILE A 178 21.02 0.84 24.49
CA ILE A 178 21.55 0.35 23.21
C ILE A 178 22.56 -0.78 23.46
N CYS A 179 23.43 -0.63 24.45
CA CYS A 179 24.37 -1.66 24.84
C CYS A 179 23.64 -2.96 25.25
N LEU A 180 22.56 -2.84 26.04
CA LEU A 180 21.73 -3.97 26.44
C LEU A 180 21.09 -4.68 25.24
N LEU A 181 20.50 -3.94 24.30
CA LEU A 181 19.91 -4.52 23.10
C LEU A 181 20.94 -5.28 22.26
N TYR A 182 22.15 -4.74 22.13
CA TYR A 182 23.22 -5.35 21.36
C TYR A 182 23.78 -6.63 21.99
N THR A 183 23.84 -6.68 23.34
CA THR A 183 24.39 -7.83 24.07
C THR A 183 23.36 -8.92 24.33
N SER A 184 22.07 -8.60 24.49
CA SER A 184 21.04 -9.60 24.73
C SER A 184 20.79 -10.51 23.52
N ASP A 185 20.90 -9.96 22.30
CA ASP A 185 20.73 -10.73 21.07
C ASP A 185 21.89 -11.71 20.82
N ALA A 186 23.10 -11.35 21.30
CA ALA A 186 24.28 -12.23 21.20
C ALA A 186 24.27 -13.40 22.24
N ALA A 187 23.41 -13.36 23.24
CA ALA A 187 23.34 -14.40 24.27
C ALA A 187 22.37 -15.55 23.91
N ASP A 188 21.44 -15.32 22.98
CA ASP A 188 20.47 -16.35 22.56
C ASP A 188 21.03 -17.28 21.47
N ASP A 189 22.22 -16.98 20.90
CA ASP A 189 22.92 -17.77 19.88
C ASP A 189 23.91 -18.80 20.47
N THR A 190 23.88 -19.05 21.79
CA THR A 190 24.69 -20.06 22.48
C THR A 190 23.81 -21.10 23.18
#